data_c42b667893f97b0e94cd4defac68aed6
#
_entry.id   c42b667893f97b0e94cd4defac68aed6
#
_cell.length_a   1.000
_cell.length_b   1.000
_cell.length_c   1.000
_cell.angle_alpha   90.00
_cell.angle_beta   90.00
_cell.angle_gamma   90.00
#
_symmetry.space_group_name_H-M   'P 1'
#
loop_
_entity.id
_entity.type
_entity.pdbx_description
1 polymer ?
#
loop_
_entity_poly.entity_id
_entity_poly.type
_entity_poly.pdbx_seq_one_letter_code
_entity_poly.pdbx_strand_id
1 'polypeptide(L)'
;MKGGATLQFCTLFSGSSGNVVYLATERGALLIDCGMSGKQTLDALSQAGLDPASIHAILITHEHSDHIKGAGVVSRKLGVPIYAT
;
A
#
# COMPACT_ATOMS: atom_id res chain seq x y z
N MET A 1 8.50 -23.30 9.72
CA MET A 1 8.65 -22.99 9.67
C MET A 1 9.17 -22.75 10.06
N LYS A 2 9.15 -22.65 10.03
CA LYS A 2 9.50 -22.24 10.35
C LYS A 2 9.59 -21.54 10.04
N GLY A 3 10.18 -21.95 10.45
CA GLY A 3 10.50 -20.62 10.26
C GLY A 3 9.52 -19.82 9.60
N GLY A 4 8.82 -19.76 10.00
CA GLY A 4 7.74 -19.13 9.43
C GLY A 4 8.01 -17.81 8.81
N ALA A 5 7.25 -17.49 7.84
CA ALA A 5 7.28 -16.19 7.23
C ALA A 5 6.91 -15.15 8.26
N THR A 6 7.68 -14.08 8.31
CA THR A 6 7.33 -12.92 9.10
C THR A 6 6.28 -12.11 8.34
N LEU A 7 5.16 -11.86 8.98
CA LEU A 7 4.11 -11.06 8.40
C LEU A 7 4.00 -9.77 9.19
N GLN A 8 4.20 -8.64 8.51
CA GLN A 8 4.09 -7.33 9.10
C GLN A 8 2.88 -6.62 8.52
N PHE A 9 2.04 -6.11 9.39
CA PHE A 9 0.80 -5.44 9.00
C PHE A 9 0.77 -4.07 9.65
N CYS A 10 0.57 -3.04 8.85
CA CYS A 10 0.55 -1.68 9.35
C CYS A 10 -0.56 -0.88 8.66
N THR A 11 -1.48 -0.34 9.44
CA THR A 11 -2.49 0.56 8.91
C THR A 11 -1.90 1.95 8.85
N LEU A 12 -1.68 2.45 7.63
CA LEU A 12 -1.13 3.78 7.43
C LEU A 12 -2.17 4.86 7.56
N PHE A 13 -3.39 4.55 7.18
CA PHE A 13 -4.49 5.49 7.25
C PHE A 13 -5.79 4.71 7.35
N SER A 14 -6.67 5.13 8.25
CA SER A 14 -7.98 4.55 8.40
C SER A 14 -8.98 5.67 8.67
N GLY A 15 -9.96 5.80 7.80
CA GLY A 15 -10.96 6.85 7.95
C GLY A 15 -12.06 6.70 6.93
N SER A 16 -13.05 7.58 7.03
CA SER A 16 -14.22 7.53 6.16
C SER A 16 -13.89 7.84 4.70
N SER A 17 -12.81 8.56 4.46
CA SER A 17 -12.41 8.94 3.10
C SER A 17 -11.53 7.92 2.42
N GLY A 18 -11.09 6.87 3.13
CA GLY A 18 -10.29 5.81 2.54
C GLY A 18 -9.39 5.15 3.54
N ASN A 19 -8.78 4.08 3.10
CA ASN A 19 -7.85 3.31 3.92
C ASN A 19 -6.58 3.06 3.11
N VAL A 20 -5.45 2.96 3.81
CA VAL A 20 -4.20 2.51 3.22
C VAL A 20 -3.57 1.54 4.22
N VAL A 21 -3.31 0.32 3.77
CA VAL A 21 -2.72 -0.71 4.61
C VAL A 21 -1.45 -1.22 3.94
N TYR A 22 -0.41 -1.34 4.73
CA TYR A 22 0.87 -1.91 4.30
C TYR A 22 0.96 -3.33 4.85
N LEU A 23 1.20 -4.28 3.97
CA LEU A 23 1.34 -5.68 4.34
C LEU A 23 2.65 -6.20 3.78
N ALA A 24 3.52 -6.67 4.64
CA ALA A 24 4.85 -7.13 4.23
C ALA A 24 5.15 -8.53 4.72
N THR A 25 5.88 -9.24 3.88
CA THR A 25 6.51 -10.50 4.24
C THR A 25 8.00 -10.35 4.00
N GLU A 26 8.76 -11.39 4.29
CA GLU A 26 10.21 -11.38 4.01
C GLU A 26 10.50 -11.30 2.51
N ARG A 27 9.51 -11.54 1.65
CA ARG A 27 9.68 -11.49 0.20
C ARG A 27 9.35 -10.14 -0.41
N GLY A 28 8.74 -9.27 0.36
CA GLY A 28 8.34 -7.95 -0.13
C GLY A 28 7.03 -7.52 0.46
N ALA A 29 6.48 -6.44 -0.07
CA ALA A 29 5.31 -5.82 0.52
C ALA A 29 4.25 -5.49 -0.52
N LEU A 30 3.03 -5.31 -0.03
CA LEU A 30 1.88 -4.85 -0.80
C LEU A 30 1.27 -3.65 -0.11
N LEU A 31 0.71 -2.74 -0.90
CA LEU A 31 -0.24 -1.78 -0.38
C LEU A 31 -1.64 -2.27 -0.68
N ILE A 32 -2.51 -2.21 0.31
CA ILE A 32 -3.91 -2.59 0.14
C ILE A 32 -4.73 -1.32 0.27
N ASP A 33 -5.40 -0.98 -0.80
CA ASP A 33 -6.15 0.26 -0.98
C ASP A 33 -5.25 1.49 -0.83
N CYS A 34 -5.48 2.48 -1.65
CA CYS A 34 -4.78 3.76 -1.61
C CYS A 34 -5.82 4.87 -1.63
N GLY A 35 -6.52 5.00 -0.51
CA GLY A 35 -7.58 5.99 -0.38
C GLY A 35 -7.08 7.41 -0.18
N MET A 36 -5.77 7.58 0.00
CA MET A 36 -5.14 8.88 0.10
C MET A 36 -4.51 9.26 -1.23
N SER A 37 -4.14 10.53 -1.37
CA SER A 37 -3.38 10.95 -2.55
C SER A 37 -2.05 10.19 -2.58
N GLY A 38 -1.43 10.12 -3.76
CA GLY A 38 -0.15 9.46 -3.90
C GLY A 38 0.91 10.06 -3.00
N LYS A 39 0.94 11.40 -2.92
CA LYS A 39 1.90 12.09 -2.06
C LYS A 39 1.69 11.74 -0.59
N GLN A 40 0.45 11.77 -0.13
CA GLN A 40 0.14 11.45 1.27
C GLN A 40 0.50 10.00 1.59
N THR A 41 0.25 9.09 0.66
CA THR A 41 0.59 7.69 0.84
C THR A 41 2.10 7.50 0.99
N LEU A 42 2.88 8.13 0.12
CA LEU A 42 4.34 8.02 0.18
C LEU A 42 4.89 8.68 1.44
N ASP A 43 4.32 9.82 1.84
CA ASP A 43 4.72 10.48 3.07
C ASP A 43 4.41 9.61 4.30
N ALA A 44 3.26 8.95 4.31
CA ALA A 44 2.88 8.07 5.40
C ALA A 44 3.83 6.88 5.52
N LEU A 45 4.24 6.30 4.39
CA LEU A 45 5.24 5.24 4.39
C LEU A 45 6.56 5.72 4.99
N SER A 46 6.99 6.90 4.59
CA SER A 46 8.23 7.47 5.09
C SER A 46 8.16 7.71 6.59
N GLN A 47 7.07 8.29 7.07
CA GLN A 47 6.89 8.58 8.49
C GLN A 47 6.82 7.31 9.33
N ALA A 48 6.31 6.23 8.76
CA ALA A 48 6.25 4.94 9.45
C ALA A 48 7.58 4.18 9.39
N GLY A 49 8.58 4.72 8.71
CA GLY A 49 9.87 4.05 8.58
C GLY A 49 9.83 2.87 7.61
N LEU A 50 8.87 2.85 6.68
CA LEU A 50 8.72 1.77 5.73
C LEU A 50 9.36 2.17 4.40
N ASP A 51 10.00 1.19 3.77
CA ASP A 51 10.71 1.44 2.52
C ASP A 51 9.77 1.26 1.33
N PRO A 52 9.47 2.34 0.57
CA PRO A 52 8.63 2.20 -0.61
C PRO A 52 9.19 1.24 -1.66
N ALA A 53 10.50 1.08 -1.70
CA ALA A 53 11.12 0.17 -2.66
C ALA A 53 10.81 -1.30 -2.37
N SER A 54 10.34 -1.61 -1.17
CA SER A 54 9.94 -2.97 -0.82
C SER A 54 8.57 -3.35 -1.37
N ILE A 55 7.80 -2.37 -1.84
CA ILE A 55 6.44 -2.60 -2.32
C ILE A 55 6.49 -3.14 -3.75
N HIS A 56 5.82 -4.27 -3.96
CA HIS A 56 5.81 -4.94 -5.26
C HIS A 56 4.49 -4.81 -6.00
N ALA A 57 3.43 -4.46 -5.31
CA ALA A 57 2.11 -4.34 -5.93
C ALA A 57 1.15 -3.55 -5.05
N ILE A 58 0.08 -3.09 -5.67
CA ILE A 58 -1.02 -2.41 -4.99
C ILE A 58 -2.29 -3.21 -5.26
N LEU A 59 -3.01 -3.55 -4.20
CA LEU A 59 -4.25 -4.30 -4.31
C LEU A 59 -5.42 -3.37 -3.97
N ILE A 60 -6.40 -3.32 -4.85
CA ILE A 60 -7.59 -2.51 -4.65
C ILE A 60 -8.75 -3.44 -4.34
N THR A 61 -9.35 -3.29 -3.17
CA THR A 61 -10.46 -4.14 -2.75
C THR A 61 -11.83 -3.52 -3.03
N HIS A 62 -11.88 -2.21 -3.24
CA HIS A 62 -13.10 -1.49 -3.55
C HIS A 62 -12.89 -0.58 -4.75
N GLU A 63 -13.79 -0.64 -5.70
CA GLU A 63 -13.68 0.16 -6.92
C GLU A 63 -14.36 1.51 -6.82
N HIS A 64 -14.06 2.26 -5.79
CA HIS A 64 -14.49 3.64 -5.70
C HIS A 64 -13.41 4.55 -6.26
N SER A 65 -13.82 5.57 -6.99
CA SER A 65 -12.87 6.47 -7.63
C SER A 65 -11.90 7.10 -6.64
N ASP A 66 -12.37 7.38 -5.43
CA ASP A 66 -11.53 7.97 -4.39
C ASP A 66 -10.46 7.00 -3.90
N HIS A 67 -10.73 5.69 -3.97
CA HIS A 67 -9.79 4.68 -3.51
C HIS A 67 -8.70 4.36 -4.52
N ILE A 68 -8.87 4.78 -5.76
CA ILE A 68 -7.91 4.45 -6.81
C ILE A 68 -7.09 5.65 -7.29
N LYS A 69 -7.45 6.87 -6.88
CA LYS A 69 -6.71 8.06 -7.29
C LYS A 69 -5.24 8.00 -6.89
N GLY A 70 -5.01 7.68 -5.64
CA GLY A 70 -3.64 7.57 -5.12
C GLY A 70 -2.90 6.38 -5.70
N ALA A 71 -3.62 5.30 -5.99
CA ALA A 71 -3.01 4.08 -6.50
C ALA A 71 -2.30 4.32 -7.82
N GLY A 72 -2.92 5.06 -8.73
CA GLY A 72 -2.29 5.37 -10.02
C GLY A 72 -0.98 6.13 -9.87
N VAL A 73 -0.97 7.13 -9.00
CA VAL A 73 0.23 7.93 -8.76
C VAL A 73 1.32 7.07 -8.11
N VAL A 74 0.96 6.31 -7.09
CA VAL A 74 1.94 5.47 -6.39
C VAL A 74 2.47 4.39 -7.33
N SER A 75 1.59 3.77 -8.11
CA SER A 75 2.00 2.76 -9.08
C SER A 75 3.04 3.31 -10.05
N ARG A 76 2.83 4.49 -10.58
CA ARG A 76 3.78 5.11 -11.51
C ARG A 76 5.08 5.46 -10.82
N LYS A 77 5.01 5.98 -9.61
CA LYS A 77 6.23 6.37 -8.88
C LYS A 77 7.08 5.18 -8.48
N LEU A 78 6.45 4.09 -8.10
CA LEU A 78 7.16 2.89 -7.64
C LEU A 78 7.41 1.89 -8.77
N GLY A 79 6.75 2.07 -9.92
CA GLY A 79 6.89 1.12 -11.02
C GLY A 79 6.27 -0.24 -10.72
N VAL A 80 5.15 -0.27 -10.03
CA VAL A 80 4.52 -1.52 -9.60
C VAL A 80 3.11 -1.65 -10.16
N PRO A 81 2.63 -2.89 -10.36
CA PRO A 81 1.29 -3.11 -10.90
C PRO A 81 0.20 -2.86 -9.87
N ILE A 82 -0.99 -2.61 -10.37
CA ILE A 82 -2.21 -2.52 -9.56
C ILE A 82 -3.09 -3.72 -9.90
N TYR A 83 -3.56 -4.40 -8.86
CA TYR A 83 -4.50 -5.51 -9.00
C TYR A 83 -5.81 -5.11 -8.33
N ALA A 84 -6.93 -5.33 -9.01
CA ALA A 84 -8.26 -5.05 -8.48
C ALA A 84 -9.05 -6.33 -8.35
N THR A 85 -9.84 -6.41 -7.31
CA THR A 85 -10.72 -7.56 -7.10
C THR A 85 -12.03 -7.43 -7.88
#